data_9859b2feebbdc687c671029c899b5c3d
#
_entry.id   9859b2feebbdc687c671029c899b5c3d
#
_cell.length_a   1.000
_cell.length_b   1.000
_cell.length_c   1.000
_cell.angle_alpha   90.00
_cell.angle_beta   90.00
_cell.angle_gamma   90.00
#
_symmetry.space_group_name_H-M   'P 1'
#
loop_
_entity.id
_entity.type
_entity.pdbx_description
1 polymer ?
#
loop_
_entity_poly.entity_id
_entity_poly.type
_entity_poly.pdbx_seq_one_letter_code
_entity_poly.pdbx_strand_id
1 'polypeptide(L)'
;MIKQKYGVVYTPDSLAQFVAVLLKRTAESSSQIIRTVLDPSSGECALLNAAKKAFGTECAYIGIDVDREAVNATKDSFTIIHNDTILPQNVKRKAADYWRGKLPEIDAIIANPPWSSEKIYDRSELNSSGYTLASGQYDSYVLFLELAVNLLRDNGIFAFIIPDSLFDSQNERLRKFLVEKTCIRVIARLGEKIFDEVNRAATVIVCQKAAPTADSETICFRLSTDDRKAYLSGNGTLIAFFDDKQHIVKQSRFLCNSGYNFDIDTHTDEEHLLSIITSNSICWKDTFVFGRGVEISKTGKVVYCPNCGCAQGYKKKQLEAGKKKCVNCGSEIPVTNDTAQNVITRVPDDDSVSVFVGENIRRYKISGECYIKPHIEGINYKNRELYLPPKLLIRKTGLGIYCAIDYTGSMTSQTVYILKYADGNDRTPLEYYLALLNSRVVYYYYLKTYGENEWKSHPYLTKQIIYTFPIRPFNGDQIDTEIIALASKLMRKYDYSTDIKLERLIMKKYGLTKDEQELIIREMNNLPNLGAVNDMKMEV
;
A
#
# COMPACT_ATOMS: atom_id res chain seq x y z
N MET A 1 17.46 22.77 5.28
CA MET A 1 17.35 21.98 6.53
C MET A 1 15.90 21.66 6.91
N ILE A 2 14.94 22.60 6.88
CA ILE A 2 13.52 22.36 7.21
C ILE A 2 12.88 21.39 6.22
N LYS A 3 13.04 21.56 4.91
CA LYS A 3 12.52 20.65 3.87
C LYS A 3 12.90 19.19 4.12
N GLN A 4 14.14 18.90 4.49
CA GLN A 4 14.59 17.53 4.77
C GLN A 4 14.03 16.95 6.08
N LYS A 5 13.81 17.79 7.09
CA LYS A 5 13.32 17.36 8.40
C LYS A 5 11.83 16.99 8.38
N TYR A 6 11.02 17.76 7.68
CA TYR A 6 9.55 17.60 7.67
C TYR A 6 8.99 16.90 6.42
N GLY A 7 9.82 16.61 5.41
CA GLY A 7 9.35 15.95 4.18
C GLY A 7 8.38 16.83 3.38
N VAL A 8 8.67 18.14 3.30
CA VAL A 8 7.83 19.11 2.60
C VAL A 8 7.85 18.87 1.09
N VAL A 9 6.66 18.78 0.49
CA VAL A 9 6.46 18.60 -0.95
C VAL A 9 5.50 19.69 -1.44
N TYR A 10 5.88 20.45 -2.47
CA TYR A 10 5.02 21.47 -3.04
C TYR A 10 3.90 20.86 -3.86
N THR A 11 2.69 21.39 -3.69
CA THR A 11 1.49 20.91 -4.40
C THR A 11 1.41 21.57 -5.78
N PRO A 12 1.41 20.79 -6.89
CA PRO A 12 1.18 21.35 -8.23
C PRO A 12 -0.19 22.02 -8.34
N ASP A 13 -0.28 23.12 -9.08
CA ASP A 13 -1.52 23.91 -9.23
C ASP A 13 -2.70 23.09 -9.72
N SER A 14 -2.48 22.18 -10.68
CA SER A 14 -3.53 21.31 -11.21
C SER A 14 -4.09 20.35 -10.15
N LEU A 15 -3.23 19.83 -9.27
CA LEU A 15 -3.64 19.00 -8.14
C LEU A 15 -4.37 19.84 -7.07
N ALA A 16 -3.86 21.04 -6.76
CA ALA A 16 -4.51 21.95 -5.81
C ALA A 16 -5.92 22.32 -6.28
N GLN A 17 -6.10 22.62 -7.57
CA GLN A 17 -7.41 22.89 -8.18
C GLN A 17 -8.35 21.67 -8.08
N PHE A 18 -7.84 20.47 -8.38
CA PHE A 18 -8.62 19.23 -8.24
C PHE A 18 -9.16 19.05 -6.83
N VAL A 19 -8.30 19.19 -5.81
CA VAL A 19 -8.70 19.06 -4.39
C VAL A 19 -9.71 20.13 -3.98
N ALA A 20 -9.51 21.38 -4.39
CA ALA A 20 -10.42 22.48 -4.08
C ALA A 20 -11.80 22.29 -4.74
N VAL A 21 -11.86 21.74 -5.98
CA VAL A 21 -13.09 21.40 -6.66
C VAL A 21 -13.84 20.28 -5.93
N LEU A 22 -13.14 19.23 -5.50
CA LEU A 22 -13.76 18.14 -4.74
C LEU A 22 -14.31 18.64 -3.38
N LEU A 23 -13.56 19.49 -2.68
CA LEU A 23 -14.01 20.12 -1.43
C LEU A 23 -15.28 20.94 -1.66
N LYS A 24 -15.32 21.77 -2.72
CA LYS A 24 -16.50 22.59 -3.07
C LYS A 24 -17.70 21.72 -3.43
N ARG A 25 -17.55 20.75 -4.31
CA ARG A 25 -18.63 19.82 -4.69
C ARG A 25 -19.21 19.10 -3.46
N THR A 26 -18.34 18.71 -2.51
CA THR A 26 -18.77 18.08 -1.27
C THR A 26 -19.55 19.06 -0.38
N ALA A 27 -19.12 20.31 -0.29
CA ALA A 27 -19.87 21.33 0.45
C ALA A 27 -21.25 21.57 -0.15
N GLU A 28 -21.34 21.69 -1.48
CA GLU A 28 -22.58 21.87 -2.21
C GLU A 28 -23.54 20.69 -2.03
N SER A 29 -23.05 19.44 -2.22
CA SER A 29 -23.87 18.22 -2.09
C SER A 29 -24.35 17.97 -0.66
N SER A 30 -23.61 18.42 0.34
CA SER A 30 -24.00 18.35 1.76
C SER A 30 -24.67 19.62 2.30
N SER A 31 -24.99 20.59 1.41
CA SER A 31 -25.61 21.87 1.74
C SER A 31 -24.87 22.65 2.83
N GLN A 32 -23.53 22.59 2.84
CA GLN A 32 -22.69 23.29 3.80
C GLN A 32 -22.26 24.65 3.26
N ILE A 33 -22.46 25.69 4.06
CA ILE A 33 -21.94 27.03 3.77
C ILE A 33 -20.54 27.13 4.35
N ILE A 34 -19.55 27.43 3.50
CA ILE A 34 -18.16 27.59 3.88
C ILE A 34 -17.85 29.08 3.99
N ARG A 35 -17.46 29.52 5.18
CA ARG A 35 -17.04 30.90 5.48
C ARG A 35 -15.57 30.98 5.86
N THR A 36 -15.03 29.89 6.41
CA THR A 36 -13.64 29.83 6.86
C THR A 36 -12.97 28.57 6.35
N VAL A 37 -11.87 28.73 5.63
CA VAL A 37 -11.02 27.65 5.13
C VAL A 37 -9.65 27.73 5.81
N LEU A 38 -9.20 26.62 6.40
CA LEU A 38 -7.90 26.48 7.03
C LEU A 38 -7.00 25.54 6.22
N ASP A 39 -5.75 25.94 6.04
CA ASP A 39 -4.65 25.02 5.66
C ASP A 39 -3.66 24.91 6.84
N PRO A 40 -3.61 23.76 7.54
CA PRO A 40 -2.75 23.58 8.70
C PRO A 40 -1.27 23.31 8.37
N SER A 41 -0.88 23.33 7.09
CA SER A 41 0.47 23.14 6.56
C SER A 41 0.65 23.89 5.25
N SER A 42 0.39 25.22 5.30
CA SER A 42 0.09 26.03 4.12
C SER A 42 1.23 26.21 3.12
N GLY A 43 2.49 26.06 3.54
CA GLY A 43 3.65 26.25 2.67
C GLY A 43 3.56 27.54 1.83
N GLU A 44 3.64 27.39 0.52
CA GLU A 44 3.50 28.51 -0.44
C GLU A 44 2.03 28.84 -0.79
N CYS A 45 1.05 28.32 -0.02
CA CYS A 45 -0.38 28.60 -0.16
C CYS A 45 -1.05 28.12 -1.47
N ALA A 46 -0.50 27.13 -2.16
CA ALA A 46 -1.09 26.61 -3.40
C ALA A 46 -2.55 26.14 -3.19
N LEU A 47 -2.82 25.42 -2.10
CA LEU A 47 -4.16 24.94 -1.75
C LEU A 47 -5.11 26.07 -1.33
N LEU A 48 -4.63 27.08 -0.56
CA LEU A 48 -5.44 28.24 -0.21
C LEU A 48 -5.78 29.07 -1.46
N ASN A 49 -4.85 29.24 -2.40
CA ASN A 49 -5.08 29.90 -3.68
C ASN A 49 -6.16 29.16 -4.50
N ALA A 50 -6.09 27.82 -4.56
CA ALA A 50 -7.07 27.01 -5.24
C ALA A 50 -8.46 27.09 -4.54
N ALA A 51 -8.49 27.03 -3.21
CA ALA A 51 -9.71 27.20 -2.43
C ALA A 51 -10.34 28.60 -2.66
N LYS A 52 -9.53 29.68 -2.69
CA LYS A 52 -10.01 31.03 -2.97
C LYS A 52 -10.64 31.15 -4.37
N LYS A 53 -10.04 30.49 -5.37
CA LYS A 53 -10.65 30.41 -6.71
C LYS A 53 -11.98 29.63 -6.70
N ALA A 54 -12.10 28.60 -5.88
CA ALA A 54 -13.30 27.77 -5.81
C ALA A 54 -14.44 28.41 -5.01
N PHE A 55 -14.18 28.98 -3.83
CA PHE A 55 -15.20 29.50 -2.91
C PHE A 55 -15.40 31.04 -2.99
N GLY A 56 -14.49 31.77 -3.65
CA GLY A 56 -14.58 33.21 -3.81
C GLY A 56 -13.92 34.02 -2.69
N THR A 57 -14.09 35.34 -2.72
CA THR A 57 -13.41 36.29 -1.83
C THR A 57 -14.12 36.54 -0.51
N GLU A 58 -15.37 36.09 -0.38
CA GLU A 58 -16.18 36.28 0.83
C GLU A 58 -15.81 35.33 1.98
N CYS A 59 -15.00 34.30 1.67
CA CYS A 59 -14.48 33.37 2.67
C CYS A 59 -13.18 33.89 3.32
N ALA A 60 -12.99 33.61 4.58
CA ALA A 60 -11.71 33.77 5.27
C ALA A 60 -10.78 32.61 4.96
N TYR A 61 -9.54 32.89 4.59
CA TYR A 61 -8.53 31.90 4.29
C TYR A 61 -7.37 32.04 5.26
N ILE A 62 -7.12 31.00 6.03
CA ILE A 62 -6.12 30.98 7.11
C ILE A 62 -5.14 29.86 6.84
N GLY A 63 -3.84 30.16 6.94
CA GLY A 63 -2.76 29.18 6.88
C GLY A 63 -2.02 29.09 8.21
N ILE A 64 -1.49 27.91 8.51
CA ILE A 64 -0.53 27.71 9.60
C ILE A 64 0.67 27.01 8.98
N ASP A 65 1.87 27.50 9.27
CA ASP A 65 3.10 26.81 8.86
C ASP A 65 4.22 26.99 9.87
N VAL A 66 5.09 26.00 9.96
CA VAL A 66 6.29 26.00 10.80
C VAL A 66 7.48 26.65 10.10
N ASP A 67 7.42 26.80 8.77
CA ASP A 67 8.45 27.44 7.96
C ASP A 67 8.27 28.94 7.90
N ARG A 68 9.14 29.65 8.59
CA ARG A 68 9.11 31.10 8.66
C ARG A 68 9.33 31.79 7.30
N GLU A 69 10.09 31.18 6.40
CA GLU A 69 10.33 31.71 5.06
C GLU A 69 9.07 31.67 4.22
N ALA A 70 8.36 30.51 4.24
CA ALA A 70 7.08 30.35 3.56
C ALA A 70 6.02 31.31 4.12
N VAL A 71 5.93 31.46 5.45
CA VAL A 71 5.03 32.41 6.11
C VAL A 71 5.29 33.85 5.67
N ASN A 72 6.57 34.29 5.63
CA ASN A 72 6.92 35.63 5.22
C ASN A 72 6.63 35.92 3.74
N ALA A 73 6.74 34.91 2.88
CA ALA A 73 6.47 35.06 1.45
C ALA A 73 4.97 35.20 1.13
N THR A 74 4.08 34.70 1.99
CA THR A 74 2.63 34.57 1.71
C THR A 74 1.73 35.44 2.59
N LYS A 75 2.25 36.07 3.65
CA LYS A 75 1.48 36.87 4.64
C LYS A 75 0.67 38.02 4.07
N ASP A 76 1.06 38.55 2.92
CA ASP A 76 0.33 39.68 2.29
C ASP A 76 -0.89 39.21 1.48
N SER A 77 -0.97 37.91 1.21
CA SER A 77 -2.07 37.29 0.42
C SER A 77 -3.14 36.61 1.29
N PHE A 78 -2.75 36.12 2.48
CA PHE A 78 -3.59 35.36 3.38
C PHE A 78 -3.25 35.66 4.85
N THR A 79 -4.16 35.31 5.76
CA THR A 79 -3.85 35.28 7.19
C THR A 79 -3.01 34.06 7.52
N ILE A 80 -1.70 34.21 7.68
CA ILE A 80 -0.79 33.09 7.96
C ILE A 80 -0.22 33.19 9.38
N ILE A 81 -0.30 32.08 10.10
CA ILE A 81 0.18 31.95 11.48
C ILE A 81 1.47 31.11 11.48
N HIS A 82 2.58 31.70 11.93
CA HIS A 82 3.84 30.97 12.13
C HIS A 82 3.80 30.19 13.43
N ASN A 83 3.53 28.87 13.37
CA ASN A 83 3.53 27.98 14.53
C ASN A 83 3.59 26.51 14.08
N ASP A 84 3.91 25.61 15.02
CA ASP A 84 3.70 24.17 14.81
C ASP A 84 2.22 23.86 15.01
N THR A 85 1.60 23.31 14.00
CA THR A 85 0.16 22.99 14.01
C THR A 85 -0.15 21.83 14.95
N ILE A 86 0.74 20.83 15.02
CA ILE A 86 0.55 19.59 15.78
C ILE A 86 0.86 19.81 17.26
N LEU A 87 2.01 20.44 17.56
CA LEU A 87 2.41 20.80 18.93
C LEU A 87 2.66 22.30 19.01
N PRO A 88 1.61 23.13 19.13
CA PRO A 88 1.77 24.58 19.28
C PRO A 88 2.65 24.92 20.49
N GLN A 89 3.60 25.81 20.32
CA GLN A 89 4.58 26.13 21.35
C GLN A 89 3.92 26.59 22.67
N ASN A 90 4.47 26.12 23.81
CA ASN A 90 4.07 26.50 25.17
C ASN A 90 2.65 26.08 25.58
N VAL A 91 2.13 25.00 25.07
CA VAL A 91 0.73 24.58 25.35
C VAL A 91 0.68 23.38 26.27
N LYS A 92 0.00 23.54 27.41
CA LYS A 92 -0.34 22.47 28.38
C LYS A 92 -1.79 21.94 28.21
N ARG A 93 -2.38 22.09 27.04
CA ARG A 93 -3.76 21.67 26.74
C ARG A 93 -3.81 20.96 25.37
N LYS A 94 -4.93 20.30 25.06
CA LYS A 94 -5.12 19.62 23.77
C LYS A 94 -4.91 20.61 22.61
N ALA A 95 -4.21 20.16 21.58
CA ALA A 95 -3.90 20.99 20.41
C ALA A 95 -5.15 21.59 19.75
N ALA A 96 -6.21 20.79 19.59
CA ALA A 96 -7.49 21.28 19.06
C ALA A 96 -8.12 22.38 19.90
N ASP A 97 -8.06 22.29 21.23
CA ASP A 97 -8.60 23.33 22.15
C ASP A 97 -7.77 24.60 22.13
N TYR A 98 -6.45 24.49 21.92
CA TYR A 98 -5.61 25.65 21.69
C TYR A 98 -6.04 26.39 20.43
N TRP A 99 -6.17 25.68 19.32
CA TRP A 99 -6.53 26.27 18.04
C TRP A 99 -7.95 26.85 18.05
N ARG A 100 -8.93 26.20 18.67
CA ARG A 100 -10.28 26.78 18.86
C ARG A 100 -10.27 28.07 19.65
N GLY A 101 -9.31 28.27 20.54
CA GLY A 101 -9.14 29.52 21.27
C GLY A 101 -8.41 30.62 20.50
N LYS A 102 -7.87 30.31 19.31
CA LYS A 102 -7.06 31.23 18.50
C LYS A 102 -7.64 31.51 17.12
N LEU A 103 -8.41 30.56 16.58
CA LEU A 103 -9.00 30.63 15.25
C LEU A 103 -10.50 30.87 15.36
N PRO A 104 -11.14 31.47 14.33
CA PRO A 104 -12.59 31.42 14.20
C PRO A 104 -13.07 29.98 14.06
N GLU A 105 -14.37 29.78 14.05
CA GLU A 105 -14.95 28.47 13.73
C GLU A 105 -14.53 28.04 12.31
N ILE A 106 -14.02 26.81 12.16
CA ILE A 106 -13.49 26.30 10.91
C ILE A 106 -14.55 25.45 10.22
N ASP A 107 -15.00 25.90 9.05
CA ASP A 107 -15.98 25.21 8.20
C ASP A 107 -15.31 24.16 7.31
N ALA A 108 -14.13 24.49 6.77
CA ALA A 108 -13.41 23.58 5.88
C ALA A 108 -11.89 23.58 6.16
N ILE A 109 -11.27 22.43 5.93
CA ILE A 109 -9.82 22.28 5.96
C ILE A 109 -9.36 21.69 4.63
N ILE A 110 -8.33 22.29 4.02
CA ILE A 110 -7.67 21.79 2.82
C ILE A 110 -6.18 21.67 3.10
N ALA A 111 -5.57 20.50 2.87
CA ALA A 111 -4.17 20.32 3.24
C ALA A 111 -3.42 19.29 2.40
N ASN A 112 -2.11 19.53 2.24
CA ASN A 112 -1.10 18.55 1.87
C ASN A 112 -0.08 18.47 3.01
N PRO A 113 -0.39 17.73 4.11
CA PRO A 113 0.50 17.67 5.26
C PRO A 113 1.82 16.96 4.92
N PRO A 114 2.89 17.17 5.69
CA PRO A 114 4.16 16.48 5.46
C PRO A 114 4.02 14.96 5.63
N TRP A 115 4.68 14.20 4.73
CA TRP A 115 4.62 12.72 4.68
C TRP A 115 5.87 12.09 5.31
N SER A 116 6.22 12.49 6.52
CA SER A 116 7.41 12.00 7.20
C SER A 116 7.10 10.77 8.05
N SER A 117 7.88 9.70 7.86
CA SER A 117 7.89 8.53 8.73
C SER A 117 8.89 8.66 9.89
N GLU A 118 9.64 9.77 9.94
CA GLU A 118 10.55 10.05 11.05
C GLU A 118 9.76 10.51 12.28
N LYS A 119 10.22 10.10 13.45
CA LYS A 119 9.62 10.53 14.73
C LYS A 119 10.07 11.96 15.02
N ILE A 120 9.31 12.92 14.52
CA ILE A 120 9.57 14.37 14.71
C ILE A 120 9.15 14.81 16.12
N TYR A 121 8.10 14.19 16.66
CA TYR A 121 7.47 14.54 17.93
C TYR A 121 7.66 13.44 18.99
N ASP A 122 7.82 13.85 20.25
CA ASP A 122 7.79 12.91 21.36
C ASP A 122 6.37 12.37 21.59
N ARG A 123 6.27 11.07 21.85
CA ARG A 123 4.96 10.41 22.03
C ARG A 123 4.22 10.89 23.27
N SER A 124 4.94 11.19 24.36
CA SER A 124 4.31 11.67 25.60
C SER A 124 3.70 13.05 25.40
N GLU A 125 4.37 13.90 24.61
CA GLU A 125 3.85 15.22 24.24
C GLU A 125 2.61 15.10 23.35
N LEU A 126 2.62 14.21 22.35
CA LEU A 126 1.45 13.95 21.50
C LEU A 126 0.25 13.45 22.30
N ASN A 127 0.45 12.48 23.20
CA ASN A 127 -0.63 11.96 24.04
C ASN A 127 -1.20 13.04 24.96
N SER A 128 -0.34 13.87 25.60
CA SER A 128 -0.78 14.99 26.44
C SER A 128 -1.51 16.07 25.65
N SER A 129 -1.20 16.21 24.36
CA SER A 129 -1.85 17.13 23.42
C SER A 129 -3.12 16.55 22.77
N GLY A 130 -3.56 15.37 23.19
CA GLY A 130 -4.85 14.75 22.82
C GLY A 130 -4.84 13.88 21.59
N TYR A 131 -3.65 13.52 21.04
CA TYR A 131 -3.55 12.59 19.93
C TYR A 131 -3.63 11.13 20.39
N THR A 132 -4.48 10.35 19.74
CA THR A 132 -4.74 8.93 20.06
C THR A 132 -4.17 7.98 19.00
N LEU A 133 -3.93 8.49 17.78
CA LEU A 133 -3.41 7.71 16.65
C LEU A 133 -1.89 7.63 16.61
N ALA A 134 -1.19 8.39 17.46
CA ALA A 134 0.27 8.41 17.57
C ALA A 134 0.85 7.13 18.21
N SER A 135 0.52 5.95 17.67
CA SER A 135 0.93 4.66 18.24
C SER A 135 1.57 3.74 17.17
N GLY A 136 2.58 2.97 17.56
CA GLY A 136 3.31 2.11 16.64
C GLY A 136 4.19 2.91 15.68
N GLN A 137 4.22 2.48 14.42
CA GLN A 137 4.85 3.21 13.31
C GLN A 137 3.74 3.97 12.57
N TYR A 138 3.87 5.26 12.43
CA TYR A 138 2.93 6.14 11.72
C TYR A 138 3.68 7.24 10.98
N ASP A 139 3.08 7.75 9.91
CA ASP A 139 3.54 8.95 9.20
C ASP A 139 2.87 10.21 9.81
N SER A 140 3.52 11.36 9.70
CA SER A 140 3.05 12.62 10.30
C SER A 140 1.65 13.05 9.86
N TYR A 141 1.24 12.76 8.62
CA TYR A 141 -0.09 13.11 8.11
C TYR A 141 -1.26 12.56 8.94
N VAL A 142 -1.03 11.44 9.66
CA VAL A 142 -2.04 10.84 10.56
C VAL A 142 -2.46 11.82 11.66
N LEU A 143 -1.51 12.59 12.20
CA LEU A 143 -1.77 13.58 13.25
C LEU A 143 -2.58 14.76 12.70
N PHE A 144 -2.30 15.19 11.48
CA PHE A 144 -3.07 16.26 10.81
C PHE A 144 -4.52 15.84 10.55
N LEU A 145 -4.76 14.58 10.14
CA LEU A 145 -6.12 14.05 9.98
C LEU A 145 -6.87 13.99 11.32
N GLU A 146 -6.22 13.52 12.39
CA GLU A 146 -6.82 13.49 13.72
C GLU A 146 -7.13 14.91 14.22
N LEU A 147 -6.22 15.85 14.03
CA LEU A 147 -6.45 17.26 14.39
C LEU A 147 -7.59 17.87 13.58
N ALA A 148 -7.68 17.60 12.27
CA ALA A 148 -8.75 18.12 11.42
C ALA A 148 -10.14 17.70 11.91
N VAL A 149 -10.33 16.41 12.22
CA VAL A 149 -11.59 15.92 12.77
C VAL A 149 -11.91 16.58 14.12
N ASN A 150 -10.89 16.78 14.98
CA ASN A 150 -11.08 17.39 16.28
C ASN A 150 -11.32 18.91 16.21
N LEU A 151 -10.77 19.61 15.22
CA LEU A 151 -10.81 21.08 15.13
C LEU A 151 -12.04 21.60 14.36
N LEU A 152 -12.45 20.93 13.30
CA LEU A 152 -13.61 21.32 12.49
C LEU A 152 -14.88 21.44 13.35
N ARG A 153 -15.77 22.36 12.96
CA ARG A 153 -17.14 22.33 13.48
C ARG A 153 -17.89 21.06 13.04
N ASP A 154 -18.99 20.78 13.68
CA ASP A 154 -19.85 19.67 13.23
C ASP A 154 -20.37 19.92 11.83
N ASN A 155 -20.43 18.89 11.03
CA ASN A 155 -20.66 18.91 9.58
C ASN A 155 -19.63 19.68 8.73
N GLY A 156 -18.55 20.19 9.31
CA GLY A 156 -17.41 20.75 8.59
C GLY A 156 -16.73 19.69 7.72
N ILE A 157 -16.01 20.13 6.69
CA ILE A 157 -15.45 19.23 5.65
C ILE A 157 -13.95 19.40 5.57
N PHE A 158 -13.22 18.32 5.36
CA PHE A 158 -11.81 18.41 5.05
C PHE A 158 -11.44 17.65 3.78
N ALA A 159 -10.47 18.17 3.04
CA ALA A 159 -9.87 17.55 1.87
C ALA A 159 -8.35 17.49 2.03
N PHE A 160 -7.78 16.30 2.01
CA PHE A 160 -6.36 16.06 2.24
C PHE A 160 -5.72 15.31 1.08
N ILE A 161 -4.50 15.72 0.74
CA ILE A 161 -3.60 14.94 -0.11
C ILE A 161 -2.70 14.14 0.83
N ILE A 162 -2.77 12.83 0.77
CA ILE A 162 -2.05 11.93 1.67
C ILE A 162 -1.36 10.81 0.88
N PRO A 163 -0.35 10.15 1.44
CA PRO A 163 0.27 9.02 0.77
C PRO A 163 -0.65 7.80 0.77
N ASP A 164 -0.47 6.96 -0.21
CA ASP A 164 -1.20 5.71 -0.41
C ASP A 164 -1.00 4.69 0.73
N SER A 165 -0.07 4.96 1.64
CA SER A 165 0.10 4.18 2.87
C SER A 165 -1.17 4.13 3.75
N LEU A 166 -2.18 4.99 3.52
CA LEU A 166 -3.51 4.87 4.10
C LEU A 166 -4.09 3.44 3.94
N PHE A 167 -3.80 2.78 2.83
CA PHE A 167 -4.30 1.43 2.52
C PHE A 167 -3.43 0.31 3.09
N ASP A 168 -2.25 0.63 3.65
CA ASP A 168 -1.37 -0.36 4.27
C ASP A 168 -1.95 -0.87 5.59
N SER A 169 -1.64 -2.12 5.94
CA SER A 169 -2.13 -2.76 7.17
C SER A 169 -1.77 -2.01 8.46
N GLN A 170 -0.62 -1.31 8.47
CA GLN A 170 -0.19 -0.51 9.63
C GLN A 170 -1.12 0.67 9.94
N ASN A 171 -1.91 1.14 8.97
CA ASN A 171 -2.84 2.26 9.11
C ASN A 171 -4.29 1.82 9.39
N GLU A 172 -4.52 0.58 9.83
CA GLU A 172 -5.84 0.07 10.22
C GLU A 172 -6.54 0.99 11.25
N ARG A 173 -5.80 1.46 12.26
CA ARG A 173 -6.36 2.37 13.28
C ARG A 173 -6.83 3.70 12.71
N LEU A 174 -6.08 4.25 11.73
CA LEU A 174 -6.49 5.47 11.04
C LEU A 174 -7.76 5.23 10.22
N ARG A 175 -7.83 4.13 9.45
CA ARG A 175 -9.03 3.78 8.67
C ARG A 175 -10.25 3.59 9.58
N LYS A 176 -10.07 2.87 10.71
CA LYS A 176 -11.11 2.74 11.73
C LYS A 176 -11.60 4.10 12.22
N PHE A 177 -10.67 4.96 12.60
CA PHE A 177 -10.98 6.31 13.08
C PHE A 177 -11.80 7.11 12.05
N LEU A 178 -11.37 7.11 10.78
CA LEU A 178 -12.07 7.83 9.70
C LEU A 178 -13.46 7.26 9.45
N VAL A 179 -13.61 5.95 9.32
CA VAL A 179 -14.89 5.32 8.99
C VAL A 179 -15.91 5.41 10.12
N GLU A 180 -15.47 5.50 11.39
CA GLU A 180 -16.35 5.63 12.56
C GLU A 180 -16.70 7.10 12.89
N LYS A 181 -15.79 8.04 12.59
CA LYS A 181 -15.91 9.45 13.03
C LYS A 181 -16.33 10.41 11.94
N THR A 182 -16.32 9.98 10.67
CA THR A 182 -16.61 10.85 9.54
C THR A 182 -17.46 10.17 8.50
N CYS A 183 -18.24 10.96 7.75
CA CYS A 183 -18.76 10.53 6.46
C CYS A 183 -17.64 10.74 5.43
N ILE A 184 -17.05 9.64 4.92
CA ILE A 184 -16.05 9.69 3.86
C ILE A 184 -16.79 9.98 2.55
N ARG A 185 -16.57 11.15 1.97
CA ARG A 185 -17.29 11.61 0.77
C ARG A 185 -16.58 11.23 -0.52
N VAL A 186 -15.24 11.31 -0.53
CA VAL A 186 -14.44 10.98 -1.72
C VAL A 186 -13.16 10.26 -1.29
N ILE A 187 -12.79 9.22 -2.02
CA ILE A 187 -11.46 8.62 -2.03
C ILE A 187 -10.99 8.55 -3.48
N ALA A 188 -9.98 9.35 -3.82
CA ALA A 188 -9.39 9.38 -5.15
C ALA A 188 -7.91 8.97 -5.09
N ARG A 189 -7.58 7.75 -5.56
CA ARG A 189 -6.20 7.24 -5.65
C ARG A 189 -5.58 7.67 -6.97
N LEU A 190 -4.54 8.50 -6.90
CA LEU A 190 -3.90 9.13 -8.07
C LEU A 190 -2.62 8.39 -8.51
N GLY A 191 -2.03 7.60 -7.62
CA GLY A 191 -0.82 6.83 -7.89
C GLY A 191 0.47 7.64 -7.76
N GLU A 192 1.56 7.08 -8.29
CA GLU A 192 2.91 7.65 -8.22
C GLU A 192 3.13 8.75 -9.27
N LYS A 193 4.18 9.55 -9.07
CA LYS A 193 4.64 10.61 -9.99
C LYS A 193 3.67 11.78 -10.19
N ILE A 194 2.70 11.94 -9.29
CA ILE A 194 1.84 13.13 -9.26
C ILE A 194 2.62 14.35 -8.79
N PHE A 195 3.69 14.15 -8.04
CA PHE A 195 4.66 15.15 -7.61
C PHE A 195 5.98 14.91 -8.32
N ASP A 196 6.62 15.98 -8.80
CA ASP A 196 7.89 15.88 -9.55
C ASP A 196 9.05 15.36 -8.70
N GLU A 197 9.06 15.68 -7.41
CA GLU A 197 10.18 15.38 -6.49
C GLU A 197 10.00 14.11 -5.65
N VAL A 198 8.82 13.46 -5.67
CA VAL A 198 8.49 12.36 -4.75
C VAL A 198 7.91 11.15 -5.48
N ASN A 199 8.60 10.02 -5.36
CA ASN A 199 8.13 8.72 -5.84
C ASN A 199 7.23 8.01 -4.80
N ARG A 200 6.25 8.71 -4.23
CA ARG A 200 5.21 8.10 -3.39
C ARG A 200 3.85 8.30 -4.04
N ALA A 201 3.07 7.25 -4.05
CA ALA A 201 1.71 7.30 -4.56
C ALA A 201 0.85 8.22 -3.67
N ALA A 202 0.03 9.05 -4.31
CA ALA A 202 -0.84 10.04 -3.70
C ALA A 202 -2.30 9.60 -3.73
N THR A 203 -3.01 9.91 -2.66
CA THR A 203 -4.47 9.77 -2.53
C THR A 203 -5.06 11.09 -2.06
N VAL A 204 -6.17 11.50 -2.65
CA VAL A 204 -7.02 12.57 -2.13
C VAL A 204 -8.18 11.96 -1.36
N ILE A 205 -8.38 12.39 -0.11
CA ILE A 205 -9.52 12.00 0.70
C ILE A 205 -10.32 13.23 1.09
N VAL A 206 -11.64 13.17 0.91
CA VAL A 206 -12.58 14.21 1.36
C VAL A 206 -13.56 13.60 2.35
N CYS A 207 -13.60 14.16 3.55
CA CYS A 207 -14.47 13.68 4.62
C CYS A 207 -15.26 14.83 5.24
N GLN A 208 -16.47 14.53 5.68
CA GLN A 208 -17.32 15.42 6.48
C GLN A 208 -17.31 14.95 7.94
N LYS A 209 -17.11 15.85 8.89
CA LYS A 209 -17.21 15.56 10.31
C LYS A 209 -18.67 15.35 10.72
N ALA A 210 -19.18 14.20 10.41
CA ALA A 210 -20.53 13.73 10.76
C ALA A 210 -20.48 12.22 11.02
N ALA A 211 -21.30 11.74 11.92
CA ALA A 211 -21.43 10.29 12.10
C ALA A 211 -22.02 9.65 10.83
N PRO A 212 -21.43 8.58 10.31
CA PRO A 212 -21.98 7.91 9.15
C PRO A 212 -23.29 7.21 9.49
N THR A 213 -24.18 7.12 8.51
CA THR A 213 -25.42 6.35 8.54
C THR A 213 -25.28 5.11 7.65
N ALA A 214 -26.26 4.21 7.69
CA ALA A 214 -26.30 3.06 6.79
C ALA A 214 -26.31 3.45 5.30
N ASP A 215 -26.86 4.63 4.98
CA ASP A 215 -26.96 5.15 3.63
C ASP A 215 -25.81 6.07 3.23
N SER A 216 -24.80 6.24 4.10
CA SER A 216 -23.65 7.07 3.76
C SER A 216 -22.90 6.48 2.57
N GLU A 217 -22.65 7.32 1.57
CA GLU A 217 -22.01 6.98 0.31
C GLU A 217 -20.67 7.66 0.17
N THR A 218 -19.72 6.92 -0.42
CA THR A 218 -18.37 7.39 -0.75
C THR A 218 -18.19 7.31 -2.25
N ILE A 219 -17.77 8.41 -2.87
CA ILE A 219 -17.33 8.43 -4.27
C ILE A 219 -15.90 7.88 -4.31
N CYS A 220 -15.71 6.83 -5.07
CA CYS A 220 -14.43 6.16 -5.26
C CYS A 220 -13.90 6.40 -6.66
N PHE A 221 -12.61 6.65 -6.77
CA PHE A 221 -11.92 6.87 -8.03
C PHE A 221 -10.48 6.37 -7.98
N ARG A 222 -10.05 5.75 -9.07
CA ARG A 222 -8.65 5.41 -9.34
C ARG A 222 -8.20 6.00 -10.66
N LEU A 223 -7.12 6.77 -10.63
CA LEU A 223 -6.45 7.22 -11.85
C LEU A 223 -5.67 6.05 -12.45
N SER A 224 -6.12 5.54 -13.59
CA SER A 224 -5.45 4.42 -14.28
C SER A 224 -4.04 4.81 -14.73
N THR A 225 -3.21 3.82 -15.06
CA THR A 225 -1.85 4.06 -15.57
C THR A 225 -1.86 4.90 -16.84
N ASP A 226 -2.82 4.67 -17.73
CA ASP A 226 -2.88 5.39 -19.01
C ASP A 226 -3.44 6.81 -18.83
N ASP A 227 -4.46 7.01 -18.00
CA ASP A 227 -4.95 8.35 -17.64
C ASP A 227 -3.85 9.17 -16.93
N ARG A 228 -3.05 8.53 -16.07
CA ARG A 228 -1.93 9.19 -15.40
C ARG A 228 -0.87 9.62 -16.40
N LYS A 229 -0.53 8.78 -17.38
CA LYS A 229 0.38 9.16 -18.47
C LYS A 229 -0.19 10.33 -19.27
N ALA A 230 -1.48 10.30 -19.60
CA ALA A 230 -2.17 11.37 -20.29
C ALA A 230 -2.12 12.67 -19.48
N TYR A 231 -2.46 12.63 -18.19
CA TYR A 231 -2.36 13.77 -17.28
C TYR A 231 -0.93 14.36 -17.23
N LEU A 232 0.08 13.52 -17.02
CA LEU A 232 1.48 13.93 -16.93
C LEU A 232 2.04 14.52 -18.24
N SER A 233 1.47 14.13 -19.38
CA SER A 233 1.80 14.70 -20.71
C SER A 233 0.94 15.90 -21.11
N GLY A 234 0.06 16.39 -20.21
CA GLY A 234 -0.82 17.52 -20.49
C GLY A 234 -2.07 17.17 -21.33
N ASN A 235 -2.35 15.90 -21.57
CA ASN A 235 -3.47 15.40 -22.35
C ASN A 235 -4.65 15.00 -21.46
N GLY A 236 -5.24 15.95 -20.75
CA GLY A 236 -6.38 15.73 -19.86
C GLY A 236 -6.16 16.29 -18.47
N THR A 237 -7.25 16.40 -17.70
CA THR A 237 -7.23 16.93 -16.34
C THR A 237 -7.71 15.89 -15.35
N LEU A 238 -7.25 15.97 -14.10
CA LEU A 238 -7.69 15.05 -13.04
C LEU A 238 -9.21 15.07 -12.85
N ILE A 239 -9.83 16.24 -12.98
CA ILE A 239 -11.29 16.35 -12.81
C ILE A 239 -12.06 15.68 -13.96
N ALA A 240 -11.57 15.76 -15.19
CA ALA A 240 -12.20 15.11 -16.33
C ALA A 240 -12.13 13.57 -16.19
N PHE A 241 -10.98 13.01 -15.82
CA PHE A 241 -10.84 11.58 -15.56
C PHE A 241 -11.68 11.13 -14.36
N PHE A 242 -11.75 11.95 -13.32
CA PHE A 242 -12.59 11.68 -12.14
C PHE A 242 -14.08 11.63 -12.54
N ASP A 243 -14.56 12.61 -13.29
CA ASP A 243 -15.97 12.68 -13.71
C ASP A 243 -16.37 11.51 -14.62
N ASP A 244 -15.44 10.99 -15.43
CA ASP A 244 -15.65 9.87 -16.33
C ASP A 244 -15.69 8.51 -15.61
N LYS A 245 -14.87 8.32 -14.55
CA LYS A 245 -14.59 6.98 -14.00
C LYS A 245 -14.93 6.81 -12.51
N GLN A 246 -15.47 7.85 -11.88
CA GLN A 246 -15.89 7.72 -10.49
C GLN A 246 -17.08 6.76 -10.34
N HIS A 247 -17.16 6.10 -9.20
CA HIS A 247 -18.30 5.27 -8.83
C HIS A 247 -18.61 5.40 -7.33
N ILE A 248 -19.81 4.96 -6.94
CA ILE A 248 -20.31 5.12 -5.59
C ILE A 248 -20.25 3.79 -4.85
N VAL A 249 -19.83 3.85 -3.59
CA VAL A 249 -19.74 2.72 -2.66
C VAL A 249 -20.41 3.10 -1.35
N LYS A 250 -21.16 2.18 -0.74
CA LYS A 250 -21.68 2.37 0.62
C LYS A 250 -20.55 2.36 1.64
N GLN A 251 -20.43 3.39 2.47
CA GLN A 251 -19.38 3.46 3.50
C GLN A 251 -19.45 2.31 4.51
N SER A 252 -20.63 1.76 4.76
CA SER A 252 -20.84 0.61 5.63
C SER A 252 -20.01 -0.60 5.22
N ARG A 253 -19.66 -0.77 3.92
CA ARG A 253 -18.76 -1.81 3.45
C ARG A 253 -17.37 -1.68 4.07
N PHE A 254 -16.81 -0.48 4.10
CA PHE A 254 -15.50 -0.24 4.72
C PHE A 254 -15.49 -0.53 6.22
N LEU A 255 -16.61 -0.31 6.90
CA LEU A 255 -16.76 -0.65 8.32
C LEU A 255 -16.76 -2.17 8.55
N CYS A 256 -17.32 -2.95 7.62
CA CYS A 256 -17.41 -4.41 7.70
C CYS A 256 -16.15 -5.11 7.19
N ASN A 257 -15.33 -4.46 6.37
CA ASN A 257 -14.13 -5.05 5.82
C ASN A 257 -13.08 -5.36 6.89
N SER A 258 -12.38 -6.48 6.73
CA SER A 258 -11.25 -6.83 7.59
C SER A 258 -10.19 -5.71 7.58
N GLY A 259 -9.75 -5.29 8.77
CA GLY A 259 -8.82 -4.18 8.92
C GLY A 259 -9.35 -2.83 8.42
N TYR A 260 -10.69 -2.69 8.33
CA TYR A 260 -11.36 -1.49 7.80
C TYR A 260 -10.84 -1.10 6.41
N ASN A 261 -10.55 -2.08 5.57
CA ASN A 261 -9.96 -1.85 4.27
C ASN A 261 -10.89 -1.05 3.35
N PHE A 262 -10.31 -0.05 2.66
CA PHE A 262 -11.01 0.75 1.66
C PHE A 262 -10.82 0.12 0.28
N ASP A 263 -11.69 -0.83 -0.07
CA ASP A 263 -11.69 -1.58 -1.32
C ASP A 263 -12.34 -0.77 -2.46
N ILE A 264 -11.76 0.38 -2.76
CA ILE A 264 -12.30 1.36 -3.70
C ILE A 264 -12.39 0.87 -5.15
N ASP A 265 -11.75 -0.24 -5.49
CA ASP A 265 -11.77 -0.81 -6.85
C ASP A 265 -12.91 -1.80 -7.06
N THR A 266 -13.72 -2.07 -6.01
CA THR A 266 -14.90 -2.92 -6.07
C THR A 266 -16.13 -2.09 -6.35
N HIS A 267 -16.77 -2.29 -7.48
CA HIS A 267 -18.06 -1.70 -7.80
C HIS A 267 -19.19 -2.42 -7.06
N THR A 268 -20.32 -1.74 -6.87
CA THR A 268 -21.46 -2.27 -6.10
C THR A 268 -22.04 -3.55 -6.72
N ASP A 269 -22.04 -3.67 -8.05
CA ASP A 269 -22.47 -4.87 -8.77
C ASP A 269 -21.53 -6.07 -8.62
N GLU A 270 -20.29 -5.85 -8.19
CA GLU A 270 -19.29 -6.89 -7.93
C GLU A 270 -19.32 -7.43 -6.48
N GLU A 271 -20.02 -6.75 -5.56
CA GLU A 271 -20.06 -7.15 -4.14
C GLU A 271 -20.59 -8.56 -3.96
N HIS A 272 -21.62 -8.95 -4.72
CA HIS A 272 -22.17 -10.30 -4.68
C HIS A 272 -21.14 -11.36 -5.09
N LEU A 273 -20.44 -11.13 -6.20
CA LEU A 273 -19.38 -12.02 -6.67
C LEU A 273 -18.26 -12.17 -5.63
N LEU A 274 -17.79 -11.07 -5.05
CA LEU A 274 -16.77 -11.12 -4.00
C LEU A 274 -17.27 -11.85 -2.75
N SER A 275 -18.54 -11.72 -2.38
CA SER A 275 -19.11 -12.47 -1.26
C SER A 275 -19.12 -13.98 -1.52
N ILE A 276 -19.41 -14.40 -2.75
CA ILE A 276 -19.31 -15.81 -3.16
C ILE A 276 -17.84 -16.27 -3.10
N ILE A 277 -16.92 -15.51 -3.67
CA ILE A 277 -15.49 -15.87 -3.70
C ILE A 277 -14.94 -16.02 -2.28
N THR A 278 -15.27 -15.12 -1.37
CA THR A 278 -14.74 -15.13 0.01
C THR A 278 -15.44 -16.11 0.95
N SER A 279 -16.63 -16.57 0.61
CA SER A 279 -17.37 -17.53 1.44
C SER A 279 -16.58 -18.84 1.59
N ASN A 280 -16.74 -19.54 2.71
CA ASN A 280 -16.17 -20.87 2.96
C ASN A 280 -14.65 -20.97 2.64
N SER A 281 -13.85 -20.02 3.12
CA SER A 281 -12.39 -20.03 2.97
C SER A 281 -11.70 -20.72 4.14
N ILE A 282 -10.53 -21.33 3.87
CA ILE A 282 -9.68 -21.92 4.93
C ILE A 282 -9.18 -20.85 5.90
N CYS A 283 -8.87 -21.26 7.13
CA CYS A 283 -8.08 -20.44 8.06
C CYS A 283 -6.59 -20.62 7.75
N TRP A 284 -5.97 -19.61 7.16
CA TRP A 284 -4.55 -19.64 6.78
C TRP A 284 -3.59 -19.94 7.93
N LYS A 285 -3.89 -19.43 9.14
CA LYS A 285 -3.02 -19.59 10.32
C LYS A 285 -3.05 -21.01 10.85
N ASP A 286 -4.17 -21.70 10.66
CA ASP A 286 -4.34 -23.09 11.09
C ASP A 286 -3.77 -24.06 10.04
N THR A 287 -3.74 -23.65 8.77
CA THR A 287 -3.26 -24.46 7.65
C THR A 287 -1.76 -24.34 7.43
N PHE A 288 -1.20 -23.11 7.51
CA PHE A 288 0.19 -22.85 7.14
C PHE A 288 0.98 -22.03 8.16
N VAL A 289 2.23 -22.46 8.38
CA VAL A 289 3.28 -21.63 8.97
C VAL A 289 3.98 -20.87 7.86
N PHE A 290 4.11 -19.55 8.05
CA PHE A 290 4.82 -18.67 7.13
C PHE A 290 6.25 -18.44 7.56
N GLY A 291 7.18 -18.69 6.63
CA GLY A 291 8.57 -18.34 6.75
C GLY A 291 9.02 -17.27 5.76
N ARG A 292 10.14 -16.64 6.07
CA ARG A 292 10.89 -15.77 5.17
C ARG A 292 12.29 -16.34 5.02
N GLY A 293 12.81 -16.28 3.81
CA GLY A 293 14.15 -16.79 3.53
C GLY A 293 15.28 -15.94 4.13
N VAL A 294 16.48 -16.18 3.62
CA VAL A 294 17.71 -15.52 4.06
C VAL A 294 17.56 -14.01 4.01
N GLU A 295 17.83 -13.35 5.13
CA GLU A 295 17.82 -11.89 5.23
C GLU A 295 19.21 -11.32 4.98
N ILE A 296 19.36 -10.72 3.79
CA ILE A 296 20.52 -9.95 3.38
C ILE A 296 20.15 -8.46 3.53
N SER A 297 20.99 -7.54 3.15
CA SER A 297 20.64 -6.11 3.08
C SER A 297 19.53 -5.83 2.04
N LYS A 298 18.88 -4.66 2.10
CA LYS A 298 17.91 -4.23 1.08
C LYS A 298 18.48 -4.19 -0.34
N THR A 299 19.78 -4.00 -0.48
CA THR A 299 20.50 -3.98 -1.78
C THR A 299 20.89 -5.37 -2.29
N GLY A 300 20.71 -6.44 -1.50
CA GLY A 300 21.23 -7.76 -1.81
C GLY A 300 22.77 -7.88 -1.73
N LYS A 301 23.45 -6.81 -1.27
CA LYS A 301 24.91 -6.72 -1.16
C LYS A 301 25.35 -6.54 0.28
N VAL A 302 26.56 -6.98 0.55
CA VAL A 302 27.25 -6.84 1.83
C VAL A 302 28.64 -6.24 1.63
N VAL A 303 29.19 -5.69 2.71
CA VAL A 303 30.61 -5.32 2.84
C VAL A 303 31.22 -6.14 3.95
N TYR A 304 32.48 -6.48 3.80
CA TYR A 304 33.21 -7.28 4.77
C TYR A 304 34.10 -6.39 5.65
N CYS A 305 34.10 -6.63 6.94
CA CYS A 305 34.98 -5.93 7.85
C CYS A 305 36.46 -6.38 7.60
N PRO A 306 37.39 -5.44 7.32
CA PRO A 306 38.77 -5.79 7.06
C PRO A 306 39.49 -6.35 8.30
N ASN A 307 38.96 -6.13 9.50
CA ASN A 307 39.54 -6.58 10.75
C ASN A 307 39.02 -7.93 11.23
N CYS A 308 37.71 -8.18 11.20
CA CYS A 308 37.10 -9.40 11.74
C CYS A 308 36.40 -10.28 10.68
N GLY A 309 36.41 -9.90 9.40
CA GLY A 309 35.80 -10.65 8.31
C GLY A 309 34.26 -10.65 8.28
N CYS A 310 33.58 -10.08 9.29
CA CYS A 310 32.11 -10.14 9.40
C CYS A 310 31.43 -9.42 8.23
N ALA A 311 30.53 -10.11 7.56
CA ALA A 311 29.72 -9.56 6.49
C ALA A 311 28.57 -8.71 7.05
N GLN A 312 28.31 -7.54 6.47
CA GLN A 312 27.28 -6.63 6.95
C GLN A 312 26.57 -5.90 5.81
N GLY A 313 25.25 -5.81 5.90
CA GLY A 313 24.47 -4.91 5.05
C GLY A 313 24.80 -3.44 5.32
N TYR A 314 24.46 -2.57 4.35
CA TYR A 314 24.65 -1.13 4.45
C TYR A 314 23.44 -0.36 3.93
N LYS A 315 23.32 0.91 4.37
CA LYS A 315 22.27 1.84 3.91
C LYS A 315 22.83 2.78 2.85
N LYS A 316 21.97 3.37 2.02
CA LYS A 316 22.34 4.35 0.99
C LYS A 316 23.21 5.48 1.56
N LYS A 317 22.86 6.05 2.69
CA LYS A 317 23.61 7.10 3.37
C LYS A 317 25.03 6.65 3.84
N GLN A 318 25.24 5.35 4.06
CA GLN A 318 26.57 4.82 4.38
C GLN A 318 27.43 4.63 3.13
N LEU A 319 26.80 4.32 1.99
CA LEU A 319 27.45 4.32 0.69
C LEU A 319 27.88 5.76 0.30
N GLU A 320 27.03 6.75 0.49
CA GLU A 320 27.32 8.18 0.27
C GLU A 320 28.45 8.67 1.20
N ALA A 321 28.48 8.21 2.44
CA ALA A 321 29.52 8.54 3.41
C ALA A 321 30.83 7.75 3.18
N GLY A 322 30.86 6.78 2.27
CA GLY A 322 32.02 5.94 1.96
C GLY A 322 32.42 4.95 3.04
N LYS A 323 31.70 4.89 4.18
CA LYS A 323 32.09 4.09 5.34
C LYS A 323 30.96 3.77 6.32
N LYS A 324 31.17 2.74 7.13
CA LYS A 324 30.35 2.39 8.30
C LYS A 324 31.22 1.78 9.41
N LYS A 325 30.71 1.77 10.64
CA LYS A 325 31.34 1.03 11.74
C LYS A 325 30.88 -0.44 11.73
N CYS A 326 31.83 -1.34 11.95
CA CYS A 326 31.53 -2.76 12.15
C CYS A 326 30.72 -2.95 13.44
N VAL A 327 29.61 -3.67 13.34
CA VAL A 327 28.76 -3.97 14.52
C VAL A 327 29.39 -4.99 15.46
N ASN A 328 30.37 -5.80 14.97
CA ASN A 328 31.01 -6.84 15.73
C ASN A 328 32.28 -6.33 16.47
N CYS A 329 33.19 -5.63 15.78
CA CYS A 329 34.47 -5.22 16.37
C CYS A 329 34.68 -3.70 16.44
N GLY A 330 33.75 -2.89 15.99
CA GLY A 330 33.81 -1.41 16.00
C GLY A 330 34.74 -0.78 14.95
N SER A 331 35.51 -1.56 14.19
CA SER A 331 36.43 -1.07 13.16
C SER A 331 35.68 -0.39 12.02
N GLU A 332 36.32 0.55 11.33
CA GLU A 332 35.75 1.20 10.15
C GLU A 332 35.79 0.25 8.95
N ILE A 333 34.64 0.13 8.24
CA ILE A 333 34.49 -0.65 7.02
C ILE A 333 34.31 0.32 5.86
N PRO A 334 35.11 0.26 4.79
CA PRO A 334 34.89 1.02 3.58
C PRO A 334 33.64 0.54 2.86
N VAL A 335 32.75 1.45 2.49
CA VAL A 335 31.48 1.17 1.79
C VAL A 335 31.50 1.90 0.45
N THR A 336 31.91 1.20 -0.59
CA THR A 336 31.98 1.69 -1.98
C THR A 336 31.32 0.67 -2.90
N ASN A 337 31.10 1.02 -4.16
CA ASN A 337 30.62 0.06 -5.15
C ASN A 337 31.56 -1.12 -5.35
N ASP A 338 32.87 -0.90 -5.19
CA ASP A 338 33.90 -1.92 -5.37
C ASP A 338 34.03 -2.86 -4.17
N THR A 339 33.80 -2.36 -2.94
CA THR A 339 33.82 -3.17 -1.73
C THR A 339 32.51 -3.92 -1.49
N ALA A 340 31.42 -3.51 -2.16
CA ALA A 340 30.11 -4.11 -2.02
C ALA A 340 29.95 -5.36 -2.89
N GLN A 341 29.85 -6.53 -2.27
CA GLN A 341 29.76 -7.81 -2.95
C GLN A 341 28.33 -8.37 -2.94
N ASN A 342 27.93 -8.99 -4.05
CA ASN A 342 26.69 -9.75 -4.11
C ASN A 342 26.85 -11.04 -3.29
N VAL A 343 25.88 -11.31 -2.42
CA VAL A 343 25.85 -12.57 -1.64
C VAL A 343 25.23 -13.70 -2.44
N ILE A 344 24.30 -13.35 -3.34
CA ILE A 344 23.64 -14.30 -4.24
C ILE A 344 24.27 -14.15 -5.62
N THR A 345 24.71 -15.27 -6.22
CA THR A 345 25.36 -15.37 -7.52
C THR A 345 24.54 -16.25 -8.47
N ARG A 346 24.78 -16.15 -9.76
CA ARG A 346 24.19 -17.06 -10.78
C ARG A 346 25.17 -18.18 -11.19
N VAL A 347 26.37 -18.13 -10.70
CA VAL A 347 27.39 -19.14 -10.96
C VAL A 347 27.72 -19.79 -9.62
N PRO A 348 27.65 -21.13 -9.50
CA PRO A 348 28.03 -21.84 -8.30
C PRO A 348 29.53 -21.74 -8.05
N ASP A 349 29.95 -21.82 -6.79
CA ASP A 349 31.32 -22.15 -6.37
C ASP A 349 31.27 -23.35 -5.42
N ASP A 350 32.46 -23.87 -5.06
CA ASP A 350 32.61 -25.19 -4.39
C ASP A 350 31.80 -25.32 -3.08
N ASP A 351 31.54 -24.21 -2.38
CA ASP A 351 30.84 -24.20 -1.09
C ASP A 351 29.42 -23.62 -1.18
N SER A 352 28.95 -23.32 -2.37
CA SER A 352 27.66 -22.68 -2.53
C SER A 352 26.49 -23.66 -2.55
N VAL A 353 25.34 -23.23 -2.04
CA VAL A 353 24.08 -23.98 -2.07
C VAL A 353 23.03 -23.24 -2.89
N SER A 354 22.09 -23.99 -3.45
CA SER A 354 21.00 -23.42 -4.24
C SER A 354 20.13 -22.50 -3.39
N VAL A 355 19.77 -21.33 -3.95
CA VAL A 355 18.87 -20.35 -3.34
C VAL A 355 17.91 -19.79 -4.39
N PHE A 356 16.60 -19.74 -4.07
CA PHE A 356 15.61 -19.12 -4.94
C PHE A 356 15.35 -17.69 -4.53
N VAL A 357 15.38 -16.79 -5.51
CA VAL A 357 14.96 -15.39 -5.39
C VAL A 357 13.59 -15.19 -6.02
N GLY A 358 12.95 -14.04 -5.77
CA GLY A 358 11.61 -13.77 -6.29
C GLY A 358 11.47 -13.98 -7.80
N GLU A 359 12.50 -13.65 -8.58
CA GLU A 359 12.50 -13.82 -10.04
C GLU A 359 12.47 -15.28 -10.49
N ASN A 360 12.93 -16.22 -9.65
CA ASN A 360 12.87 -17.64 -9.97
C ASN A 360 11.45 -18.21 -9.86
N ILE A 361 10.58 -17.60 -9.05
CA ILE A 361 9.22 -18.09 -8.83
C ILE A 361 8.33 -17.58 -9.96
N ARG A 362 7.76 -18.52 -10.71
CA ARG A 362 6.81 -18.33 -11.81
C ARG A 362 5.52 -19.09 -11.51
N ARG A 363 4.45 -18.81 -12.26
CA ARG A 363 3.24 -19.62 -12.15
C ARG A 363 3.56 -21.10 -12.38
N TYR A 364 3.24 -21.94 -11.40
CA TYR A 364 3.42 -23.39 -11.37
C TYR A 364 4.85 -23.92 -11.38
N LYS A 365 5.89 -23.10 -11.61
CA LYS A 365 7.26 -23.58 -11.72
C LYS A 365 8.30 -22.66 -11.11
N ILE A 366 9.43 -23.25 -10.79
CA ILE A 366 10.66 -22.54 -10.45
C ILE A 366 11.54 -22.53 -11.69
N SER A 367 12.12 -21.38 -12.07
CA SER A 367 12.97 -21.23 -13.24
C SER A 367 14.23 -20.42 -12.92
N GLY A 368 15.36 -20.88 -13.50
CA GLY A 368 16.67 -20.30 -13.23
C GLY A 368 17.25 -20.77 -11.88
N GLU A 369 18.53 -20.59 -11.74
CA GLU A 369 19.30 -21.01 -10.59
C GLU A 369 20.07 -19.83 -10.01
N CYS A 370 20.10 -19.73 -8.71
CA CYS A 370 20.96 -18.82 -7.96
C CYS A 370 21.61 -19.61 -6.82
N TYR A 371 22.73 -19.10 -6.35
CA TYR A 371 23.56 -19.76 -5.36
C TYR A 371 23.96 -18.79 -4.26
N ILE A 372 24.11 -19.28 -3.04
CA ILE A 372 24.55 -18.53 -1.88
C ILE A 372 25.54 -19.35 -1.08
N LYS A 373 26.62 -18.71 -0.59
CA LYS A 373 27.49 -19.37 0.39
C LYS A 373 26.77 -19.50 1.72
N PRO A 374 26.65 -20.70 2.29
CA PRO A 374 26.09 -20.87 3.63
C PRO A 374 27.06 -20.34 4.69
N HIS A 375 26.54 -19.99 5.87
CA HIS A 375 27.35 -19.68 7.05
C HIS A 375 28.25 -18.43 6.97
N ILE A 376 27.97 -17.47 6.08
CA ILE A 376 28.63 -16.16 6.10
C ILE A 376 28.24 -15.44 7.39
N GLU A 377 29.22 -15.06 8.20
CA GLU A 377 29.01 -14.34 9.44
C GLU A 377 28.29 -12.99 9.16
N GLY A 378 27.29 -12.68 9.97
CA GLY A 378 26.48 -11.46 9.82
C GLY A 378 25.29 -11.56 8.88
N ILE A 379 25.05 -12.71 8.24
CA ILE A 379 23.85 -13.00 7.46
C ILE A 379 22.90 -13.91 8.24
N ASN A 380 21.60 -13.56 8.25
CA ASN A 380 20.59 -14.38 8.93
C ASN A 380 20.00 -15.41 7.96
N TYR A 381 20.52 -16.63 8.00
CA TYR A 381 20.08 -17.75 7.17
C TYR A 381 18.77 -18.40 7.61
N LYS A 382 18.22 -18.02 8.78
CA LYS A 382 17.03 -18.65 9.39
C LYS A 382 17.28 -20.11 9.80
N ASN A 383 16.25 -20.75 10.35
CA ASN A 383 16.33 -22.17 10.71
C ASN A 383 16.35 -23.05 9.44
N ARG A 384 17.21 -24.04 9.40
CA ARG A 384 17.33 -25.01 8.30
C ARG A 384 16.04 -25.77 8.03
N GLU A 385 15.26 -26.09 9.07
CA GLU A 385 13.98 -26.79 8.94
C GLU A 385 12.97 -26.07 8.06
N LEU A 386 13.08 -24.73 7.97
CA LEU A 386 12.25 -23.92 7.09
C LEU A 386 12.42 -24.29 5.62
N TYR A 387 13.62 -24.74 5.23
CA TYR A 387 13.95 -25.05 3.85
C TYR A 387 13.70 -26.50 3.46
N LEU A 388 13.38 -27.39 4.41
CA LEU A 388 13.11 -28.79 4.11
C LEU A 388 11.88 -28.93 3.19
N PRO A 389 11.97 -29.80 2.14
CA PRO A 389 10.88 -30.03 1.21
C PRO A 389 9.81 -30.98 1.83
N PRO A 390 8.58 -31.05 1.25
CA PRO A 390 8.08 -30.12 0.26
C PRO A 390 7.64 -28.80 0.89
N LYS A 391 7.69 -27.72 0.12
CA LYS A 391 7.21 -26.40 0.57
C LYS A 391 6.63 -25.59 -0.57
N LEU A 392 5.57 -24.83 -0.28
CA LEU A 392 4.98 -23.89 -1.21
C LEU A 392 5.71 -22.54 -1.11
N LEU A 393 6.07 -21.97 -2.24
CA LEU A 393 6.78 -20.71 -2.35
C LEU A 393 5.87 -19.67 -2.99
N ILE A 394 5.80 -18.46 -2.39
CA ILE A 394 5.08 -17.31 -2.96
C ILE A 394 6.07 -16.19 -3.19
N ARG A 395 6.11 -15.68 -4.42
CA ARG A 395 6.90 -14.49 -4.77
C ARG A 395 6.36 -13.28 -4.03
N LYS A 396 7.24 -12.58 -3.31
CA LYS A 396 6.86 -11.40 -2.52
C LYS A 396 6.81 -10.13 -3.34
N THR A 397 7.73 -9.95 -4.31
CA THR A 397 7.95 -8.69 -5.02
C THR A 397 7.59 -8.81 -6.49
N GLY A 398 7.03 -7.77 -7.06
CA GLY A 398 6.59 -7.72 -8.46
C GLY A 398 5.08 -7.82 -8.61
N LEU A 399 4.63 -7.62 -9.84
CA LEU A 399 3.21 -7.70 -10.21
C LEU A 399 2.73 -9.15 -10.23
N GLY A 400 1.48 -9.37 -9.87
CA GLY A 400 0.84 -10.69 -9.92
C GLY A 400 1.09 -11.54 -8.66
N ILE A 401 0.38 -12.65 -8.59
CA ILE A 401 0.57 -13.69 -7.58
C ILE A 401 1.26 -14.86 -8.30
N TYR A 402 2.47 -15.20 -7.85
CA TYR A 402 3.25 -16.30 -8.39
C TYR A 402 3.60 -17.29 -7.32
N CYS A 403 3.16 -18.53 -7.51
CA CYS A 403 3.40 -19.63 -6.59
C CYS A 403 4.02 -20.81 -7.31
N ALA A 404 4.90 -21.52 -6.61
CA ALA A 404 5.51 -22.77 -7.04
C ALA A 404 5.76 -23.68 -5.84
N ILE A 405 5.93 -24.98 -6.07
CA ILE A 405 6.31 -25.95 -5.03
C ILE A 405 7.79 -26.28 -5.20
N ASP A 406 8.51 -26.27 -4.08
CA ASP A 406 9.91 -26.73 -4.05
C ASP A 406 10.00 -28.11 -3.37
N TYR A 407 10.57 -29.07 -4.12
CA TYR A 407 10.88 -30.40 -3.67
C TYR A 407 12.39 -30.64 -3.44
N THR A 408 13.23 -29.61 -3.67
CA THR A 408 14.68 -29.76 -3.64
C THR A 408 15.31 -29.44 -2.29
N GLY A 409 14.63 -28.70 -1.42
CA GLY A 409 15.18 -28.23 -0.16
C GLY A 409 16.08 -27.00 -0.29
N SER A 410 16.05 -26.31 -1.44
CA SER A 410 16.82 -25.08 -1.67
C SER A 410 16.46 -23.98 -0.69
N MET A 411 17.42 -23.13 -0.37
CA MET A 411 17.17 -21.91 0.40
C MET A 411 16.32 -20.93 -0.42
N THR A 412 15.78 -19.91 0.22
CA THR A 412 15.12 -18.78 -0.46
C THR A 412 15.64 -17.47 0.07
N SER A 413 15.59 -16.42 -0.73
CA SER A 413 15.88 -15.06 -0.27
C SER A 413 14.67 -14.43 0.44
N GLN A 414 14.88 -13.28 1.05
CA GLN A 414 13.82 -12.48 1.68
C GLN A 414 12.71 -12.01 0.72
N THR A 415 12.87 -12.19 -0.60
CA THR A 415 11.88 -11.85 -1.64
C THR A 415 10.91 -12.98 -1.94
N VAL A 416 10.99 -14.08 -1.21
CA VAL A 416 10.12 -15.26 -1.31
C VAL A 416 9.55 -15.60 0.06
N TYR A 417 8.25 -15.82 0.14
CA TYR A 417 7.60 -16.43 1.29
C TYR A 417 7.63 -17.94 1.17
N ILE A 418 7.82 -18.61 2.29
CA ILE A 418 7.80 -20.07 2.44
C ILE A 418 6.56 -20.42 3.25
N LEU A 419 5.76 -21.35 2.74
CA LEU A 419 4.61 -21.92 3.43
C LEU A 419 4.85 -23.41 3.64
N LYS A 420 4.72 -23.82 4.89
CA LYS A 420 4.71 -25.23 5.31
C LYS A 420 3.45 -25.49 6.10
N TYR A 421 2.92 -26.70 6.09
CA TYR A 421 1.77 -27.04 6.93
C TYR A 421 2.03 -26.69 8.39
N ALA A 422 1.04 -26.09 9.03
CA ALA A 422 1.12 -25.69 10.45
C ALA A 422 1.14 -26.92 11.36
N ASP A 423 0.31 -27.90 11.03
CA ASP A 423 0.26 -29.21 11.65
C ASP A 423 0.71 -30.25 10.61
N GLY A 424 1.64 -31.14 10.99
CA GLY A 424 2.12 -32.22 10.11
C GLY A 424 1.04 -33.25 9.71
N ASN A 425 -0.19 -33.06 10.16
CA ASN A 425 -1.34 -33.91 9.88
C ASN A 425 -2.16 -33.49 8.66
N ASP A 426 -1.98 -32.28 8.09
CA ASP A 426 -2.68 -31.90 6.86
C ASP A 426 -2.17 -32.77 5.69
N ARG A 427 -3.10 -33.51 5.07
CA ARG A 427 -2.85 -34.43 3.95
C ARG A 427 -3.26 -33.85 2.60
N THR A 428 -3.75 -32.60 2.55
CA THR A 428 -4.12 -31.95 1.29
C THR A 428 -2.89 -31.83 0.40
N PRO A 429 -2.91 -32.33 -0.85
CA PRO A 429 -1.79 -32.14 -1.77
C PRO A 429 -1.48 -30.65 -1.99
N LEU A 430 -0.20 -30.26 -1.95
CA LEU A 430 0.22 -28.86 -2.14
C LEU A 430 -0.17 -28.33 -3.51
N GLU A 431 -0.31 -29.19 -4.51
CA GLU A 431 -0.76 -28.89 -5.86
C GLU A 431 -2.17 -28.28 -5.89
N TYR A 432 -3.03 -28.65 -4.93
CA TYR A 432 -4.34 -28.04 -4.76
C TYR A 432 -4.22 -26.55 -4.39
N TYR A 433 -3.45 -26.26 -3.36
CA TYR A 433 -3.21 -24.88 -2.93
C TYR A 433 -2.45 -24.07 -3.98
N LEU A 434 -1.49 -24.70 -4.66
CA LEU A 434 -0.76 -24.10 -5.77
C LEU A 434 -1.70 -23.65 -6.89
N ALA A 435 -2.67 -24.51 -7.26
CA ALA A 435 -3.66 -24.19 -8.30
C ALA A 435 -4.49 -22.97 -7.94
N LEU A 436 -5.08 -22.98 -6.73
CA LEU A 436 -5.95 -21.89 -6.28
C LEU A 436 -5.19 -20.57 -6.15
N LEU A 437 -3.98 -20.59 -5.58
CA LEU A 437 -3.14 -19.39 -5.44
C LEU A 437 -2.72 -18.77 -6.77
N ASN A 438 -2.50 -19.58 -7.81
CA ASN A 438 -2.18 -19.10 -9.15
C ASN A 438 -3.43 -18.80 -10.00
N SER A 439 -4.64 -18.94 -9.46
CA SER A 439 -5.88 -18.76 -10.21
C SER A 439 -6.23 -17.29 -10.45
N ARG A 440 -7.00 -17.07 -11.50
CA ARG A 440 -7.58 -15.75 -11.81
C ARG A 440 -8.63 -15.34 -10.81
N VAL A 441 -9.32 -16.29 -10.18
CA VAL A 441 -10.30 -16.01 -9.12
C VAL A 441 -9.64 -15.35 -7.91
N VAL A 442 -8.53 -15.91 -7.40
CA VAL A 442 -7.78 -15.32 -6.28
C VAL A 442 -7.12 -14.01 -6.69
N TYR A 443 -6.65 -13.91 -7.92
CA TYR A 443 -6.06 -12.68 -8.44
C TYR A 443 -7.11 -11.58 -8.62
N TYR A 444 -8.32 -11.90 -9.09
CA TYR A 444 -9.46 -10.98 -9.15
C TYR A 444 -9.81 -10.42 -7.77
N TYR A 445 -9.93 -11.30 -6.78
CA TYR A 445 -10.14 -10.88 -5.39
C TYR A 445 -9.06 -9.90 -4.92
N TYR A 446 -7.78 -10.22 -5.18
CA TYR A 446 -6.66 -9.35 -4.80
C TYR A 446 -6.75 -7.98 -5.45
N LEU A 447 -7.07 -7.92 -6.73
CA LEU A 447 -7.22 -6.66 -7.47
C LEU A 447 -8.36 -5.80 -6.91
N LYS A 448 -9.52 -6.40 -6.73
CA LYS A 448 -10.71 -5.66 -6.28
C LYS A 448 -10.60 -5.21 -4.82
N THR A 449 -9.99 -6.03 -3.97
CA THR A 449 -9.86 -5.72 -2.54
C THR A 449 -8.70 -4.75 -2.24
N TYR A 450 -7.56 -4.88 -2.95
CA TYR A 450 -6.34 -4.13 -2.64
C TYR A 450 -5.87 -3.20 -3.76
N GLY A 451 -6.23 -3.49 -5.01
CA GLY A 451 -5.99 -2.62 -6.16
C GLY A 451 -4.53 -2.28 -6.44
N GLU A 452 -3.59 -3.21 -6.31
CA GLU A 452 -2.17 -2.85 -6.20
C GLU A 452 -1.35 -2.89 -7.49
N ASN A 453 -1.91 -3.27 -8.65
CA ASN A 453 -1.04 -3.68 -9.76
C ASN A 453 -0.62 -2.60 -10.74
N GLU A 454 -1.36 -1.50 -10.83
CA GLU A 454 -1.12 -0.55 -11.92
C GLU A 454 -0.25 0.64 -11.57
N TRP A 455 0.00 0.90 -10.29
CA TRP A 455 0.46 2.22 -9.86
C TRP A 455 1.63 2.23 -8.87
N LYS A 456 2.11 1.07 -8.41
CA LYS A 456 3.34 0.97 -7.61
C LYS A 456 4.51 0.60 -8.51
N SER A 457 5.59 1.38 -8.43
CA SER A 457 6.86 1.05 -9.10
C SER A 457 7.48 -0.24 -8.54
N HIS A 458 7.16 -0.59 -7.30
CA HIS A 458 7.66 -1.78 -6.61
C HIS A 458 6.54 -2.49 -5.84
N PRO A 459 5.58 -3.11 -6.52
CA PRO A 459 4.50 -3.82 -5.85
C PRO A 459 5.04 -5.01 -5.05
N TYR A 460 4.46 -5.25 -3.89
CA TYR A 460 4.83 -6.40 -3.06
C TYR A 460 3.62 -6.93 -2.27
N LEU A 461 3.57 -8.25 -2.11
CA LEU A 461 2.61 -8.91 -1.24
C LEU A 461 3.09 -8.85 0.21
N THR A 462 2.17 -8.60 1.13
CA THR A 462 2.42 -8.76 2.56
C THR A 462 1.84 -10.08 3.06
N LYS A 463 2.38 -10.59 4.16
CA LYS A 463 1.82 -11.78 4.81
C LYS A 463 0.35 -11.58 5.20
N GLN A 464 -0.01 -10.37 5.64
CA GLN A 464 -1.38 -10.01 6.01
C GLN A 464 -2.34 -10.10 4.82
N ILE A 465 -1.93 -9.63 3.65
CA ILE A 465 -2.72 -9.76 2.42
C ILE A 465 -2.91 -11.24 2.05
N ILE A 466 -1.84 -12.03 2.09
CA ILE A 466 -1.94 -13.47 1.76
C ILE A 466 -2.92 -14.18 2.69
N TYR A 467 -2.97 -13.81 3.96
CA TYR A 467 -3.92 -14.39 4.92
C TYR A 467 -5.40 -14.09 4.60
N THR A 468 -5.68 -13.14 3.73
CA THR A 468 -7.05 -12.84 3.28
C THR A 468 -7.42 -13.54 1.98
N PHE A 469 -6.48 -14.21 1.31
CA PHE A 469 -6.79 -14.90 0.06
C PHE A 469 -7.87 -15.98 0.28
N PRO A 470 -8.93 -15.96 -0.53
CA PRO A 470 -10.11 -16.80 -0.33
C PRO A 470 -9.88 -18.20 -0.91
N ILE A 471 -9.16 -19.03 -0.20
CA ILE A 471 -8.86 -20.40 -0.64
C ILE A 471 -9.95 -21.36 -0.15
N ARG A 472 -10.60 -22.05 -1.07
CA ARG A 472 -11.59 -23.09 -0.77
C ARG A 472 -10.95 -24.27 -0.05
N PRO A 473 -11.64 -24.90 0.94
CA PRO A 473 -11.16 -26.12 1.55
C PRO A 473 -11.11 -27.28 0.53
N PHE A 474 -10.14 -28.16 0.74
CA PHE A 474 -10.04 -29.42 0.02
C PHE A 474 -11.08 -30.42 0.56
N ASN A 475 -11.93 -30.97 -0.30
CA ASN A 475 -12.98 -31.93 0.06
C ASN A 475 -12.65 -33.35 -0.38
N GLY A 476 -11.62 -33.54 -1.24
CA GLY A 476 -11.25 -34.82 -1.83
C GLY A 476 -12.24 -35.31 -2.89
N ASP A 477 -13.08 -34.44 -3.42
CA ASP A 477 -14.06 -34.77 -4.47
C ASP A 477 -13.38 -34.86 -5.86
N GLN A 478 -14.18 -35.20 -6.87
CA GLN A 478 -13.70 -35.34 -8.24
C GLN A 478 -13.11 -34.03 -8.79
N ILE A 479 -13.70 -32.88 -8.45
CA ILE A 479 -13.21 -31.56 -8.88
C ILE A 479 -11.81 -31.33 -8.30
N ASP A 480 -11.62 -31.60 -7.02
CA ASP A 480 -10.32 -31.42 -6.34
C ASP A 480 -9.24 -32.33 -6.96
N THR A 481 -9.61 -33.58 -7.27
CA THR A 481 -8.71 -34.54 -7.92
C THR A 481 -8.29 -34.08 -9.31
N GLU A 482 -9.23 -33.54 -10.10
CA GLU A 482 -8.93 -32.99 -11.43
C GLU A 482 -8.08 -31.71 -11.33
N ILE A 483 -8.34 -30.83 -10.37
CA ILE A 483 -7.52 -29.62 -10.10
C ILE A 483 -6.07 -30.03 -9.84
N ILE A 484 -5.83 -31.00 -8.96
CA ILE A 484 -4.49 -31.51 -8.65
C ILE A 484 -3.80 -32.08 -9.90
N ALA A 485 -4.51 -32.89 -10.68
CA ALA A 485 -3.97 -33.50 -11.88
C ALA A 485 -3.53 -32.46 -12.93
N LEU A 486 -4.37 -31.43 -13.15
CA LEU A 486 -4.05 -30.36 -14.09
C LEU A 486 -2.91 -29.46 -13.56
N ALA A 487 -2.89 -29.12 -12.28
CA ALA A 487 -1.79 -28.39 -11.67
C ALA A 487 -0.46 -29.14 -11.80
N SER A 488 -0.46 -30.44 -11.50
CA SER A 488 0.71 -31.31 -11.67
C SER A 488 1.20 -31.37 -13.12
N LYS A 489 0.29 -31.32 -14.09
CA LYS A 489 0.65 -31.24 -15.52
C LYS A 489 1.33 -29.91 -15.85
N LEU A 490 0.77 -28.79 -15.37
CA LEU A 490 1.34 -27.44 -15.57
C LEU A 490 2.71 -27.28 -14.90
N MET A 491 2.95 -27.90 -13.75
CA MET A 491 4.25 -27.92 -13.09
C MET A 491 5.32 -28.60 -13.95
N ARG A 492 4.98 -29.69 -14.66
CA ARG A 492 5.92 -30.40 -15.55
C ARG A 492 6.19 -29.61 -16.82
N LYS A 493 5.15 -29.10 -17.44
CA LYS A 493 5.22 -28.28 -18.67
C LYS A 493 4.01 -27.37 -18.72
N TYR A 494 4.26 -26.07 -18.73
CA TYR A 494 3.19 -25.10 -18.91
C TYR A 494 2.58 -25.24 -20.31
N ASP A 495 1.26 -25.28 -20.36
CA ASP A 495 0.43 -25.36 -21.56
C ASP A 495 -0.83 -24.52 -21.35
N TYR A 496 -1.05 -23.55 -22.25
CA TYR A 496 -2.15 -22.59 -22.11
C TYR A 496 -3.52 -23.26 -22.08
N SER A 497 -3.77 -24.26 -22.93
CA SER A 497 -5.06 -24.96 -22.95
C SER A 497 -5.34 -25.70 -21.63
N THR A 498 -4.31 -26.26 -21.02
CA THR A 498 -4.38 -26.89 -19.70
C THR A 498 -4.64 -25.85 -18.60
N ASP A 499 -4.00 -24.66 -18.67
CA ASP A 499 -4.22 -23.57 -17.72
C ASP A 499 -5.67 -23.07 -17.77
N ILE A 500 -6.22 -22.87 -18.98
CA ILE A 500 -7.63 -22.45 -19.15
C ILE A 500 -8.60 -23.53 -18.63
N LYS A 501 -8.32 -24.81 -18.90
CA LYS A 501 -9.15 -25.91 -18.37
C LYS A 501 -9.13 -25.93 -16.86
N LEU A 502 -7.98 -25.76 -16.24
CA LEU A 502 -7.84 -25.68 -14.79
C LEU A 502 -8.61 -24.47 -14.23
N GLU A 503 -8.50 -23.31 -14.84
CA GLU A 503 -9.19 -22.10 -14.40
C GLU A 503 -10.71 -22.25 -14.41
N ARG A 504 -11.29 -22.81 -15.48
CA ARG A 504 -12.74 -23.06 -15.53
C ARG A 504 -13.19 -24.05 -14.44
N LEU A 505 -12.35 -25.03 -14.12
CA LEU A 505 -12.62 -25.97 -13.05
C LEU A 505 -12.57 -25.30 -11.67
N ILE A 506 -11.60 -24.40 -11.46
CA ILE A 506 -11.52 -23.58 -10.23
C ILE A 506 -12.73 -22.68 -10.12
N MET A 507 -13.12 -21.96 -11.17
CA MET A 507 -14.34 -21.13 -11.17
C MET A 507 -15.57 -21.94 -10.78
N LYS A 508 -15.68 -23.18 -11.27
CA LYS A 508 -16.74 -24.14 -10.88
C LYS A 508 -16.63 -24.52 -9.39
N LYS A 509 -15.43 -24.74 -8.86
CA LYS A 509 -15.19 -25.03 -7.43
C LYS A 509 -15.65 -23.87 -6.53
N TYR A 510 -15.55 -22.62 -7.01
CA TYR A 510 -16.10 -21.46 -6.31
C TYR A 510 -17.61 -21.31 -6.48
N GLY A 511 -18.25 -22.09 -7.34
CA GLY A 511 -19.70 -22.04 -7.57
C GLY A 511 -20.13 -20.88 -8.47
N LEU A 512 -19.21 -20.34 -9.29
CA LEU A 512 -19.46 -19.15 -10.12
C LEU A 512 -20.37 -19.50 -11.31
N THR A 513 -21.38 -18.67 -11.54
CA THR A 513 -22.22 -18.67 -12.73
C THR A 513 -21.43 -18.30 -13.99
N LYS A 514 -22.01 -18.51 -15.17
CA LYS A 514 -21.34 -18.13 -16.43
C LYS A 514 -21.06 -16.62 -16.51
N ASP A 515 -22.01 -15.80 -16.11
CA ASP A 515 -21.88 -14.33 -16.16
C ASP A 515 -20.77 -13.85 -15.21
N GLU A 516 -20.66 -14.43 -14.02
CA GLU A 516 -19.59 -14.14 -13.06
C GLU A 516 -18.22 -14.60 -13.56
N GLN A 517 -18.14 -15.74 -14.26
CA GLN A 517 -16.91 -16.19 -14.91
C GLN A 517 -16.49 -15.22 -16.02
N GLU A 518 -17.43 -14.79 -16.86
CA GLU A 518 -17.18 -13.82 -17.93
C GLU A 518 -16.74 -12.46 -17.38
N LEU A 519 -17.31 -12.02 -16.25
CA LEU A 519 -16.88 -10.81 -15.56
C LEU A 519 -15.41 -10.91 -15.14
N ILE A 520 -15.00 -12.00 -14.48
CA ILE A 520 -13.59 -12.20 -14.09
C ILE A 520 -12.69 -12.22 -15.32
N ILE A 521 -13.07 -12.92 -16.40
CA ILE A 521 -12.27 -13.01 -17.62
C ILE A 521 -12.11 -11.63 -18.26
N ARG A 522 -13.17 -10.84 -18.33
CA ARG A 522 -13.13 -9.47 -18.85
C ARG A 522 -12.16 -8.60 -18.04
N GLU A 523 -12.22 -8.67 -16.72
CA GLU A 523 -11.32 -7.90 -15.85
C GLU A 523 -9.86 -8.33 -16.03
N MET A 524 -9.60 -9.61 -16.19
CA MET A 524 -8.23 -10.10 -16.49
C MET A 524 -7.73 -9.62 -17.86
N ASN A 525 -8.61 -9.54 -18.85
CA ASN A 525 -8.24 -9.09 -20.20
C ASN A 525 -8.02 -7.58 -20.27
N ASN A 526 -8.64 -6.80 -19.39
CA ASN A 526 -8.44 -5.36 -19.25
C ASN A 526 -7.14 -4.99 -18.52
N LEU A 527 -6.41 -5.97 -17.97
CA LEU A 527 -5.12 -5.69 -17.32
C LEU A 527 -4.12 -5.09 -18.30
N PRO A 528 -3.23 -4.19 -17.81
CA PRO A 528 -2.21 -3.58 -18.66
C PRO A 528 -1.28 -4.62 -19.27
N ASN A 529 -0.70 -4.32 -20.45
CA ASN A 529 0.26 -5.19 -21.13
C ASN A 529 1.63 -5.17 -20.44
N LEU A 530 1.68 -5.71 -19.24
CA LEU A 530 2.90 -5.88 -18.46
C LEU A 530 3.22 -7.37 -18.37
N GLY A 531 4.43 -7.77 -18.69
CA GLY A 531 4.82 -9.17 -18.85
C GLY A 531 4.36 -10.11 -17.73
N ALA A 532 4.32 -9.60 -16.50
CA ALA A 532 3.91 -10.38 -15.33
C ALA A 532 2.41 -10.69 -15.26
N VAL A 533 1.55 -9.83 -15.77
CA VAL A 533 0.09 -10.02 -15.72
C VAL A 533 -0.50 -10.52 -17.05
N ASN A 534 0.29 -10.57 -18.12
CA ASN A 534 -0.15 -11.16 -19.38
C ASN A 534 -0.54 -12.64 -19.23
N ASP A 535 0.13 -13.37 -18.32
CA ASP A 535 -0.20 -14.76 -18.01
C ASP A 535 -1.62 -14.94 -17.41
N MET A 536 -2.25 -13.86 -16.96
CA MET A 536 -3.61 -13.85 -16.42
C MET A 536 -4.69 -13.63 -17.49
N LYS A 537 -4.32 -13.12 -18.67
CA LYS A 537 -5.27 -12.91 -19.77
C LYS A 537 -5.77 -14.23 -20.32
N MET A 538 -7.02 -14.23 -20.75
CA MET A 538 -7.67 -15.39 -21.37
C MET A 538 -8.20 -14.97 -22.73
N GLU A 539 -7.81 -15.70 -23.78
CA GLU A 539 -8.46 -15.58 -25.07
C GLU A 539 -9.92 -16.05 -24.94
N VAL A 540 -10.85 -15.24 -25.39
CA VAL A 540 -12.30 -15.51 -25.32
C VAL A 540 -12.69 -16.53 -26.39
#